data_7c70d442c53880da8555d64369dfa8a4
#
_entry.id   7c70d442c53880da8555d64369dfa8a4
#
_cell.length_a   1.000
_cell.length_b   1.000
_cell.length_c   1.000
_cell.angle_alpha   90.00
_cell.angle_beta   90.00
_cell.angle_gamma   90.00
#
_symmetry.space_group_name_H-M   'P 1'
#
loop_
_entity.id
_entity.type
_entity.pdbx_description
1 polymer ?
#
loop_
_entity_poly.entity_id
_entity_poly.type
_entity_poly.pdbx_seq_one_letter_code
_entity_poly.pdbx_strand_id
1 'polypeptide(L)'
;MSSKPADTPYSLSEEIANAVSHGLGTIAATVGVTLLMVKAIPVLAAAELAGVAIYGASLILLFLCSTLYHSMTHVETKALFKRLDHCAIYLLIAGTYTPMLMLTLNTQAAQIMLWVIWGLALAGIVFKIYFIHRFKRMSLITYLLMGWLSMLLIQDLWQAMPREGFWLLLAGGLCFTLGAAFYAAKQVRYTHAIWHVFVAAGAACHCVMIGLYVIPSA
;
A
#
# COMPACT_ATOMS: atom_id res chain seq x y z
N MET A 1 35.78 -16.74 13.60
CA MET A 1 35.17 -16.70 12.26
C MET A 1 33.91 -15.89 12.38
N SER A 2 33.95 -14.61 11.98
CA SER A 2 32.78 -13.73 11.98
C SER A 2 31.88 -14.14 10.82
N SER A 3 30.74 -14.75 11.11
CA SER A 3 29.70 -15.02 10.12
C SER A 3 29.15 -13.67 9.62
N LYS A 4 29.44 -13.34 8.36
CA LYS A 4 28.74 -12.24 7.69
C LYS A 4 27.24 -12.43 7.89
N PRO A 5 26.48 -11.38 8.33
CA PRO A 5 25.03 -11.47 8.38
C PRO A 5 24.53 -11.73 6.96
N ALA A 6 23.81 -12.84 6.78
CA ALA A 6 23.20 -13.17 5.51
C ALA A 6 22.16 -12.10 5.16
N ASP A 7 22.27 -11.52 3.95
CA ASP A 7 21.22 -10.73 3.27
C ASP A 7 20.86 -9.35 3.85
N THR A 8 21.83 -8.46 4.08
CA THR A 8 21.53 -7.02 3.99
C THR A 8 22.09 -6.49 2.66
N PRO A 9 21.28 -6.33 1.62
CA PRO A 9 21.74 -5.79 0.34
C PRO A 9 22.04 -4.29 0.42
N TYR A 10 21.74 -3.65 1.55
CA TYR A 10 21.83 -2.20 1.75
C TYR A 10 22.96 -1.84 2.73
N SER A 11 23.65 -0.74 2.46
CA SER A 11 24.58 -0.11 3.41
C SER A 11 23.83 0.48 4.61
N LEU A 12 24.54 0.79 5.70
CA LEU A 12 23.90 1.40 6.87
C LEU A 12 23.20 2.72 6.53
N SER A 13 23.80 3.54 5.66
CA SER A 13 23.20 4.80 5.22
C SER A 13 21.92 4.60 4.40
N GLU A 14 21.85 3.54 3.59
CA GLU A 14 20.64 3.18 2.86
C GLU A 14 19.56 2.65 3.79
N GLU A 15 19.91 1.81 4.78
CA GLU A 15 18.95 1.34 5.80
C GLU A 15 18.37 2.51 6.61
N ILE A 16 19.20 3.50 6.98
CA ILE A 16 18.73 4.71 7.65
C ILE A 16 17.78 5.50 6.75
N ALA A 17 18.13 5.70 5.48
CA ALA A 17 17.28 6.41 4.53
C ALA A 17 15.93 5.70 4.34
N ASN A 18 15.94 4.36 4.23
CA ASN A 18 14.76 3.53 4.11
C ASN A 18 13.88 3.62 5.38
N ALA A 19 14.48 3.49 6.56
CA ALA A 19 13.77 3.57 7.84
C ALA A 19 13.17 4.95 8.08
N VAL A 20 13.92 6.03 7.81
CA VAL A 20 13.45 7.42 7.99
C VAL A 20 12.32 7.76 7.02
N SER A 21 12.46 7.41 5.74
CA SER A 21 11.42 7.71 4.73
C SER A 21 10.07 7.09 5.08
N HIS A 22 10.03 5.81 5.45
CA HIS A 22 8.77 5.16 5.86
C HIS A 22 8.39 5.45 7.32
N GLY A 23 9.34 5.82 8.19
CA GLY A 23 9.04 6.34 9.53
C GLY A 23 8.23 7.64 9.47
N LEU A 24 8.63 8.58 8.62
CA LEU A 24 7.84 9.78 8.32
C LEU A 24 6.50 9.42 7.67
N GLY A 25 6.49 8.40 6.79
CA GLY A 25 5.27 7.84 6.22
C GLY A 25 4.31 7.30 7.28
N THR A 26 4.83 6.63 8.33
CA THR A 26 4.01 6.11 9.44
C THR A 26 3.32 7.25 10.20
N ILE A 27 4.05 8.32 10.50
CA ILE A 27 3.49 9.50 11.18
C ILE A 27 2.41 10.14 10.30
N ALA A 28 2.71 10.40 9.02
CA ALA A 28 1.78 11.00 8.08
C ALA A 28 0.53 10.12 7.88
N ALA A 29 0.69 8.81 7.76
CA ALA A 29 -0.41 7.85 7.65
C ALA A 29 -1.30 7.86 8.91
N THR A 30 -0.70 7.90 10.10
CA THR A 30 -1.47 7.96 11.37
C THR A 30 -2.31 9.23 11.44
N VAL A 31 -1.72 10.38 11.09
CA VAL A 31 -2.46 11.66 11.04
C VAL A 31 -3.56 11.60 9.97
N GLY A 32 -3.23 11.16 8.75
CA GLY A 32 -4.18 11.05 7.65
C GLY A 32 -5.37 10.14 7.99
N VAL A 33 -5.09 8.96 8.54
CA VAL A 33 -6.13 8.00 8.96
C VAL A 33 -6.99 8.56 10.08
N THR A 34 -6.40 9.28 11.06
CA THR A 34 -7.17 9.95 12.11
C THR A 34 -8.15 10.95 11.51
N LEU A 35 -7.70 11.77 10.56
CA LEU A 35 -8.57 12.73 9.88
C LEU A 35 -9.67 12.04 9.06
N LEU A 36 -9.35 10.94 8.37
CA LEU A 36 -10.34 10.11 7.66
C LEU A 36 -11.41 9.58 8.61
N MET A 37 -11.01 9.02 9.75
CA MET A 37 -11.95 8.49 10.74
C MET A 37 -12.81 9.56 11.36
N VAL A 38 -12.25 10.72 11.71
CA VAL A 38 -13.02 11.88 12.22
C VAL A 38 -14.09 12.32 11.22
N LYS A 39 -13.75 12.34 9.91
CA LYS A 39 -14.72 12.66 8.85
C LYS A 39 -15.76 11.56 8.65
N ALA A 40 -15.34 10.29 8.70
CA ALA A 40 -16.17 9.14 8.35
C ALA A 40 -17.21 8.78 9.42
N ILE A 41 -16.85 8.87 10.71
CA ILE A 41 -17.68 8.44 11.85
C ILE A 41 -19.09 9.06 11.82
N PRO A 42 -19.28 10.37 11.60
CA PRO A 42 -20.62 10.98 11.64
C PRO A 42 -21.49 10.69 10.42
N VAL A 43 -20.91 10.21 9.30
CA VAL A 43 -21.62 10.15 8.01
C VAL A 43 -21.76 8.74 7.42
N LEU A 44 -20.97 7.76 7.87
CA LEU A 44 -20.96 6.41 7.29
C LEU A 44 -21.68 5.40 8.17
N ALA A 45 -22.34 4.43 7.52
CA ALA A 45 -22.85 3.25 8.20
C ALA A 45 -21.69 2.34 8.68
N ALA A 46 -21.98 1.46 9.64
CA ALA A 46 -20.96 0.64 10.29
C ALA A 46 -20.10 -0.21 9.31
N ALA A 47 -20.71 -0.77 8.26
CA ALA A 47 -19.98 -1.56 7.26
C ALA A 47 -19.04 -0.68 6.40
N GLU A 48 -19.48 0.51 6.02
CA GLU A 48 -18.70 1.48 5.25
C GLU A 48 -17.55 2.04 6.09
N LEU A 49 -17.84 2.36 7.36
CA LEU A 49 -16.83 2.80 8.33
C LEU A 49 -15.76 1.72 8.53
N ALA A 50 -16.14 0.45 8.62
CA ALA A 50 -15.19 -0.67 8.69
C ALA A 50 -14.30 -0.72 7.43
N GLY A 51 -14.85 -0.43 6.24
CA GLY A 51 -14.06 -0.33 5.01
C GLY A 51 -12.99 0.74 5.07
N VAL A 52 -13.31 1.93 5.59
CA VAL A 52 -12.33 3.02 5.81
C VAL A 52 -11.30 2.63 6.86
N ALA A 53 -11.72 1.97 7.94
CA ALA A 53 -10.81 1.51 9.00
C ALA A 53 -9.83 0.42 8.48
N ILE A 54 -10.28 -0.50 7.64
CA ILE A 54 -9.44 -1.52 6.98
C ILE A 54 -8.36 -0.84 6.12
N TYR A 55 -8.75 0.14 5.30
CA TYR A 55 -7.79 0.93 4.54
C TYR A 55 -6.77 1.60 5.46
N GLY A 56 -7.23 2.33 6.47
CA GLY A 56 -6.37 3.04 7.40
C GLY A 56 -5.39 2.13 8.14
N ALA A 57 -5.87 0.99 8.65
CA ALA A 57 -5.03 -0.02 9.29
C ALA A 57 -3.97 -0.56 8.33
N SER A 58 -4.35 -0.89 7.09
CA SER A 58 -3.41 -1.41 6.08
C SER A 58 -2.35 -0.37 5.70
N LEU A 59 -2.71 0.91 5.62
CA LEU A 59 -1.80 2.01 5.33
C LEU A 59 -0.76 2.21 6.43
N ILE A 60 -1.20 2.25 7.70
CA ILE A 60 -0.30 2.36 8.85
C ILE A 60 0.61 1.13 8.94
N LEU A 61 0.05 -0.08 8.78
CA LEU A 61 0.82 -1.33 8.82
C LEU A 61 1.91 -1.39 7.76
N LEU A 62 1.65 -0.93 6.54
CA LEU A 62 2.65 -0.90 5.49
C LEU A 62 3.87 -0.08 5.92
N PHE A 63 3.67 1.18 6.30
CA PHE A 63 4.76 2.07 6.66
C PHE A 63 5.47 1.62 7.93
N LEU A 64 4.73 1.17 8.94
CA LEU A 64 5.28 0.69 10.19
C LEU A 64 6.14 -0.58 9.99
N CYS A 65 5.62 -1.59 9.30
CA CYS A 65 6.37 -2.83 9.04
C CYS A 65 7.64 -2.56 8.25
N SER A 66 7.59 -1.67 7.27
CA SER A 66 8.77 -1.28 6.50
C SER A 66 9.79 -0.51 7.34
N THR A 67 9.34 0.45 8.17
CA THR A 67 10.21 1.17 9.12
C THR A 67 10.92 0.19 10.05
N LEU A 68 10.18 -0.74 10.65
CA LEU A 68 10.74 -1.75 11.55
C LEU A 68 11.70 -2.69 10.83
N TYR A 69 11.36 -3.15 9.61
CA TYR A 69 12.25 -3.98 8.81
C TYR A 69 13.62 -3.33 8.60
N HIS A 70 13.64 -2.04 8.23
CA HIS A 70 14.88 -1.31 7.96
C HIS A 70 15.62 -0.87 9.23
N SER A 71 14.93 -0.77 10.38
CA SER A 71 15.53 -0.40 11.66
C SER A 71 16.12 -1.58 12.44
N MET A 72 15.65 -2.83 12.18
CA MET A 72 16.09 -4.00 12.95
C MET A 72 17.47 -4.48 12.53
N THR A 73 18.31 -4.78 13.54
CA THR A 73 19.64 -5.39 13.36
C THR A 73 19.65 -6.88 13.69
N HIS A 74 18.77 -7.34 14.58
CA HIS A 74 18.65 -8.74 14.95
C HIS A 74 18.10 -9.56 13.78
N VAL A 75 18.81 -10.60 13.37
CA VAL A 75 18.59 -11.35 12.12
C VAL A 75 17.19 -11.91 12.01
N GLU A 76 16.71 -12.59 13.05
CA GLU A 76 15.39 -13.23 13.05
C GLU A 76 14.27 -12.20 13.02
N THR A 77 14.36 -11.14 13.84
CA THR A 77 13.41 -10.05 13.88
C THR A 77 13.36 -9.31 12.55
N LYS A 78 14.51 -9.03 11.94
CA LYS A 78 14.59 -8.43 10.61
C LYS A 78 13.94 -9.31 9.55
N ALA A 79 14.15 -10.63 9.61
CA ALA A 79 13.52 -11.58 8.69
C ALA A 79 11.99 -11.62 8.85
N LEU A 80 11.49 -11.52 10.08
CA LEU A 80 10.05 -11.41 10.35
C LEU A 80 9.47 -10.13 9.74
N PHE A 81 10.04 -8.97 10.07
CA PHE A 81 9.53 -7.70 9.54
C PHE A 81 9.66 -7.58 8.03
N LYS A 82 10.69 -8.19 7.41
CA LYS A 82 10.77 -8.32 5.95
C LYS A 82 9.58 -9.05 5.35
N ARG A 83 9.08 -10.09 6.00
CA ARG A 83 7.88 -10.81 5.54
C ARG A 83 6.64 -9.95 5.70
N LEU A 84 6.48 -9.32 6.87
CA LEU A 84 5.35 -8.44 7.16
C LEU A 84 5.29 -7.24 6.21
N ASP A 85 6.41 -6.57 5.96
CA ASP A 85 6.56 -5.48 5.00
C ASP A 85 6.05 -5.89 3.60
N HIS A 86 6.47 -7.05 3.10
CA HIS A 86 6.00 -7.53 1.80
C HIS A 86 4.54 -7.98 1.79
N CYS A 87 4.03 -8.53 2.88
CA CYS A 87 2.61 -8.88 3.02
C CYS A 87 1.72 -7.64 3.12
N ALA A 88 2.21 -6.59 3.78
CA ALA A 88 1.48 -5.34 3.95
C ALA A 88 1.19 -4.63 2.61
N ILE A 89 1.99 -4.86 1.56
CA ILE A 89 1.70 -4.33 0.22
C ILE A 89 0.38 -4.91 -0.31
N TYR A 90 0.16 -6.22 -0.20
CA TYR A 90 -1.10 -6.85 -0.61
C TYR A 90 -2.28 -6.31 0.20
N LEU A 91 -2.09 -6.15 1.52
CA LEU A 91 -3.12 -5.58 2.40
C LEU A 91 -3.45 -4.14 2.03
N LEU A 92 -2.45 -3.29 1.72
CA LEU A 92 -2.71 -1.92 1.32
C LEU A 92 -3.44 -1.84 -0.02
N ILE A 93 -3.06 -2.67 -1.01
CA ILE A 93 -3.78 -2.71 -2.28
C ILE A 93 -5.25 -3.04 -2.04
N ALA A 94 -5.56 -4.17 -1.39
CA ALA A 94 -6.94 -4.58 -1.11
C ALA A 94 -7.66 -3.58 -0.19
N GLY A 95 -6.97 -3.06 0.82
CA GLY A 95 -7.49 -2.03 1.73
C GLY A 95 -7.89 -0.74 1.01
N THR A 96 -7.11 -0.30 0.00
CA THR A 96 -7.43 0.88 -0.81
C THR A 96 -8.69 0.68 -1.66
N TYR A 97 -8.82 -0.50 -2.27
CA TYR A 97 -10.02 -0.86 -3.04
C TYR A 97 -11.29 -0.88 -2.17
N THR A 98 -11.16 -1.22 -0.89
CA THR A 98 -12.32 -1.45 -0.02
C THR A 98 -13.22 -0.21 0.09
N PRO A 99 -12.81 0.94 0.64
CA PRO A 99 -13.67 2.11 0.70
C PRO A 99 -13.98 2.68 -0.69
N MET A 100 -13.04 2.63 -1.63
CA MET A 100 -13.26 3.12 -2.99
C MET A 100 -14.44 2.40 -3.66
N LEU A 101 -14.48 1.07 -3.64
CA LEU A 101 -15.55 0.32 -4.29
C LEU A 101 -16.87 0.36 -3.50
N MET A 102 -16.80 0.30 -2.17
CA MET A 102 -17.99 0.28 -1.32
C MET A 102 -18.75 1.60 -1.31
N LEU A 103 -18.03 2.74 -1.36
CA LEU A 103 -18.62 4.07 -1.23
C LEU A 103 -18.86 4.75 -2.58
N THR A 104 -18.05 4.44 -3.60
CA THR A 104 -18.16 5.09 -4.91
C THR A 104 -19.06 4.32 -5.87
N LEU A 105 -19.00 2.98 -5.84
CA LEU A 105 -19.70 2.10 -6.80
C LEU A 105 -20.62 1.15 -6.05
N ASN A 106 -21.93 1.37 -6.12
CA ASN A 106 -22.91 0.41 -5.58
C ASN A 106 -23.39 -0.55 -6.68
N THR A 107 -22.48 -1.30 -7.30
CA THR A 107 -22.76 -2.22 -8.41
C THR A 107 -22.30 -3.65 -8.09
N GLN A 108 -22.93 -4.63 -8.74
CA GLN A 108 -22.50 -6.04 -8.62
C GLN A 108 -21.04 -6.23 -9.09
N ALA A 109 -20.63 -5.51 -10.13
CA ALA A 109 -19.27 -5.57 -10.64
C ALA A 109 -18.24 -5.09 -9.59
N ALA A 110 -18.54 -4.02 -8.85
CA ALA A 110 -17.70 -3.54 -7.75
C ALA A 110 -17.62 -4.55 -6.61
N GLN A 111 -18.72 -5.21 -6.25
CA GLN A 111 -18.72 -6.26 -5.22
C GLN A 111 -17.90 -7.47 -5.66
N ILE A 112 -18.05 -7.93 -6.90
CA ILE A 112 -17.22 -9.03 -7.45
C ILE A 112 -15.73 -8.62 -7.42
N MET A 113 -15.40 -7.40 -7.86
CA MET A 113 -14.03 -6.88 -7.83
C MET A 113 -13.46 -6.88 -6.41
N LEU A 114 -14.26 -6.50 -5.42
CA LEU A 114 -13.83 -6.50 -4.01
C LEU A 114 -13.47 -7.92 -3.52
N TRP A 115 -14.27 -8.92 -3.86
CA TRP A 115 -13.95 -10.32 -3.54
C TRP A 115 -12.71 -10.82 -4.28
N VAL A 116 -12.56 -10.48 -5.55
CA VAL A 116 -11.39 -10.85 -6.36
C VAL A 116 -10.12 -10.26 -5.77
N ILE A 117 -10.12 -8.96 -5.44
CA ILE A 117 -8.92 -8.29 -4.94
C ILE A 117 -8.49 -8.82 -3.56
N TRP A 118 -9.44 -9.11 -2.66
CA TRP A 118 -9.15 -9.73 -1.38
C TRP A 118 -8.69 -11.19 -1.53
N GLY A 119 -9.28 -11.95 -2.44
CA GLY A 119 -8.84 -13.31 -2.77
C GLY A 119 -7.39 -13.33 -3.28
N LEU A 120 -7.04 -12.41 -4.19
CA LEU A 120 -5.67 -12.24 -4.70
C LEU A 120 -4.70 -11.77 -3.59
N ALA A 121 -5.15 -10.87 -2.71
CA ALA A 121 -4.33 -10.41 -1.60
C ALA A 121 -4.01 -11.55 -0.62
N LEU A 122 -4.99 -12.34 -0.23
CA LEU A 122 -4.78 -13.49 0.65
C LEU A 122 -3.87 -14.53 0.00
N ALA A 123 -4.09 -14.86 -1.26
CA ALA A 123 -3.22 -15.76 -2.03
C ALA A 123 -1.76 -15.24 -2.10
N GLY A 124 -1.60 -13.92 -2.35
CA GLY A 124 -0.30 -13.27 -2.38
C GLY A 124 0.41 -13.28 -1.02
N ILE A 125 -0.32 -13.06 0.08
CA ILE A 125 0.21 -13.13 1.44
C ILE A 125 0.68 -14.55 1.75
N VAL A 126 -0.16 -15.57 1.50
CA VAL A 126 0.21 -16.98 1.68
C VAL A 126 1.47 -17.30 0.87
N PHE A 127 1.50 -16.89 -0.40
CA PHE A 127 2.67 -17.08 -1.25
C PHE A 127 3.93 -16.41 -0.67
N LYS A 128 3.82 -15.20 -0.08
CA LYS A 128 4.95 -14.51 0.55
C LYS A 128 5.42 -15.16 1.83
N ILE A 129 4.54 -15.70 2.63
CA ILE A 129 4.92 -16.43 3.85
C ILE A 129 5.82 -17.61 3.53
N TYR A 130 5.48 -18.38 2.50
CA TYR A 130 6.22 -19.60 2.14
C TYR A 130 7.40 -19.35 1.17
N PHE A 131 7.33 -18.35 0.30
CA PHE A 131 8.27 -18.17 -0.82
C PHE A 131 8.93 -16.79 -0.88
N ILE A 132 9.12 -16.10 0.25
CA ILE A 132 9.65 -14.72 0.26
C ILE A 132 10.98 -14.53 -0.46
N HIS A 133 11.86 -15.55 -0.45
CA HIS A 133 13.18 -15.50 -1.09
C HIS A 133 13.13 -15.85 -2.58
N ARG A 134 12.07 -16.50 -3.03
CA ARG A 134 11.85 -16.94 -4.41
C ARG A 134 10.87 -15.99 -5.12
N PHE A 135 10.97 -15.93 -6.44
CA PHE A 135 9.99 -15.25 -7.30
C PHE A 135 9.79 -13.74 -6.99
N LYS A 136 10.87 -13.01 -6.63
CA LYS A 136 10.81 -11.57 -6.31
C LYS A 136 10.19 -10.73 -7.43
N ARG A 137 10.54 -11.02 -8.72
CA ARG A 137 9.97 -10.34 -9.90
C ARG A 137 8.48 -10.62 -10.07
N MET A 138 8.08 -11.86 -9.84
CA MET A 138 6.67 -12.27 -9.94
C MET A 138 5.80 -11.52 -8.95
N SER A 139 6.27 -11.35 -7.71
CA SER A 139 5.54 -10.55 -6.71
C SER A 139 5.37 -9.09 -7.12
N LEU A 140 6.42 -8.47 -7.69
CA LEU A 140 6.32 -7.08 -8.18
C LEU A 140 5.27 -6.95 -9.29
N ILE A 141 5.28 -7.89 -10.24
CA ILE A 141 4.27 -7.95 -11.32
C ILE A 141 2.87 -8.13 -10.73
N THR A 142 2.71 -9.03 -9.75
CA THR A 142 1.40 -9.27 -9.11
C THR A 142 0.90 -8.01 -8.40
N TYR A 143 1.75 -7.27 -7.68
CA TYR A 143 1.35 -5.99 -7.05
C TYR A 143 0.86 -4.98 -8.09
N LEU A 144 1.59 -4.81 -9.20
CA LEU A 144 1.20 -3.89 -10.26
C LEU A 144 -0.11 -4.32 -10.91
N LEU A 145 -0.24 -5.60 -11.28
CA LEU A 145 -1.47 -6.12 -11.89
C LEU A 145 -2.67 -5.91 -10.96
N MET A 146 -2.53 -6.23 -9.67
CA MET A 146 -3.59 -5.99 -8.68
C MET A 146 -3.93 -4.50 -8.56
N GLY A 147 -2.92 -3.61 -8.52
CA GLY A 147 -3.12 -2.17 -8.44
C GLY A 147 -3.91 -1.61 -9.64
N TRP A 148 -3.70 -2.17 -10.84
CA TRP A 148 -4.36 -1.72 -12.07
C TRP A 148 -5.68 -2.45 -12.39
N LEU A 149 -6.15 -3.38 -11.54
CA LEU A 149 -7.45 -4.03 -11.77
C LEU A 149 -8.64 -3.04 -11.78
N SER A 150 -8.51 -1.89 -11.12
CA SER A 150 -9.50 -0.80 -11.18
C SER A 150 -9.78 -0.30 -12.60
N MET A 151 -8.85 -0.51 -13.53
CA MET A 151 -9.05 -0.15 -14.95
C MET A 151 -10.18 -0.94 -15.61
N LEU A 152 -10.53 -2.12 -15.09
CA LEU A 152 -11.70 -2.87 -15.56
C LEU A 152 -13.03 -2.16 -15.24
N LEU A 153 -13.03 -1.28 -14.25
CA LEU A 153 -14.18 -0.46 -13.82
C LEU A 153 -13.96 1.03 -14.14
N ILE A 154 -13.07 1.34 -15.09
CA ILE A 154 -12.65 2.73 -15.34
C ILE A 154 -13.81 3.64 -15.76
N GLN A 155 -14.77 3.13 -16.54
CA GLN A 155 -15.92 3.91 -16.98
C GLN A 155 -16.88 4.21 -15.82
N ASP A 156 -17.11 3.21 -14.95
CA ASP A 156 -17.95 3.37 -13.77
C ASP A 156 -17.33 4.36 -12.78
N LEU A 157 -16.03 4.23 -12.53
CA LEU A 157 -15.28 5.16 -11.68
C LEU A 157 -15.26 6.58 -12.25
N TRP A 158 -15.10 6.72 -13.57
CA TRP A 158 -15.13 8.00 -14.24
C TRP A 158 -16.48 8.71 -14.14
N GLN A 159 -17.57 7.97 -14.10
CA GLN A 159 -18.93 8.51 -13.99
C GLN A 159 -19.32 8.79 -12.53
N ALA A 160 -18.89 7.95 -11.60
CA ALA A 160 -19.31 8.01 -10.22
C ALA A 160 -18.43 8.93 -9.33
N MET A 161 -17.17 9.16 -9.72
CA MET A 161 -16.21 9.94 -8.93
C MET A 161 -16.01 11.34 -9.51
N PRO A 162 -15.88 12.41 -8.67
CA PRO A 162 -15.43 13.72 -9.12
C PRO A 162 -14.09 13.63 -9.86
N ARG A 163 -13.90 14.49 -10.86
CA ARG A 163 -12.72 14.47 -11.75
C ARG A 163 -11.40 14.51 -10.98
N GLU A 164 -11.31 15.32 -9.97
CA GLU A 164 -10.13 15.50 -9.11
C GLU A 164 -9.81 14.19 -8.37
N GLY A 165 -10.83 13.50 -7.85
CA GLY A 165 -10.69 12.19 -7.21
C GLY A 165 -10.19 11.13 -8.18
N PHE A 166 -10.74 11.11 -9.41
CA PHE A 166 -10.30 10.20 -10.46
C PHE A 166 -8.83 10.44 -10.85
N TRP A 167 -8.40 11.69 -10.99
CA TRP A 167 -7.02 12.01 -11.31
C TRP A 167 -6.06 11.65 -10.16
N LEU A 168 -6.48 11.79 -8.91
CA LEU A 168 -5.72 11.32 -7.75
C LEU A 168 -5.57 9.80 -7.74
N LEU A 169 -6.61 9.05 -8.12
CA LEU A 169 -6.52 7.59 -8.29
C LEU A 169 -5.43 7.21 -9.30
N LEU A 170 -5.49 7.82 -10.48
CA LEU A 170 -4.49 7.58 -11.54
C LEU A 170 -3.08 8.03 -11.13
N ALA A 171 -2.93 9.20 -10.53
CA ALA A 171 -1.64 9.72 -10.07
C ALA A 171 -1.01 8.79 -9.03
N GLY A 172 -1.80 8.26 -8.08
CA GLY A 172 -1.34 7.28 -7.12
C GLY A 172 -0.86 5.99 -7.79
N GLY A 173 -1.64 5.44 -8.72
CA GLY A 173 -1.25 4.25 -9.51
C GLY A 173 0.02 4.46 -10.32
N LEU A 174 0.20 5.65 -10.92
CA LEU A 174 1.42 6.03 -11.63
C LEU A 174 2.61 6.15 -10.68
N CYS A 175 2.45 6.76 -9.50
CA CYS A 175 3.50 6.82 -8.49
C CYS A 175 3.98 5.40 -8.11
N PHE A 176 3.09 4.48 -7.79
CA PHE A 176 3.47 3.09 -7.48
C PHE A 176 4.17 2.41 -8.65
N THR A 177 3.72 2.64 -9.88
CA THR A 177 4.29 2.03 -11.09
C THR A 177 5.69 2.57 -11.38
N LEU A 178 5.88 3.88 -11.33
CA LEU A 178 7.18 4.51 -11.52
C LEU A 178 8.16 4.11 -10.41
N GLY A 179 7.68 4.09 -9.17
CA GLY A 179 8.47 3.60 -8.04
C GLY A 179 8.93 2.15 -8.23
N ALA A 180 8.09 1.27 -8.78
CA ALA A 180 8.44 -0.13 -9.05
C ALA A 180 9.67 -0.26 -9.98
N ALA A 181 9.89 0.69 -10.88
CA ALA A 181 11.09 0.71 -11.72
C ALA A 181 12.36 0.92 -10.86
N PHE A 182 12.32 1.83 -9.88
CA PHE A 182 13.42 2.03 -8.93
C PHE A 182 13.62 0.81 -8.02
N TYR A 183 12.54 0.19 -7.56
CA TYR A 183 12.63 -1.08 -6.81
C TYR A 183 13.30 -2.19 -7.61
N ALA A 184 13.11 -2.25 -8.91
CA ALA A 184 13.75 -3.22 -9.79
C ALA A 184 15.23 -2.92 -10.04
N ALA A 185 15.67 -1.65 -9.94
CA ALA A 185 17.02 -1.18 -10.26
C ALA A 185 18.00 -1.33 -9.08
N LYS A 186 18.10 -2.53 -8.48
CA LYS A 186 18.85 -2.83 -7.24
C LYS A 186 20.36 -2.58 -7.29
N GLN A 187 20.92 -2.33 -8.45
CA GLN A 187 22.37 -2.10 -8.62
C GLN A 187 22.77 -0.65 -8.36
N VAL A 188 21.81 0.26 -8.30
CA VAL A 188 22.03 1.68 -8.06
C VAL A 188 21.73 1.99 -6.59
N ARG A 189 22.60 2.76 -5.95
CA ARG A 189 22.45 3.16 -4.53
C ARG A 189 21.17 3.99 -4.34
N TYR A 190 20.55 3.84 -3.17
CA TYR A 190 19.36 4.57 -2.73
C TYR A 190 18.09 4.37 -3.59
N THR A 191 18.10 3.50 -4.61
CA THR A 191 16.89 3.25 -5.41
C THR A 191 15.74 2.69 -4.58
N HIS A 192 16.03 1.99 -3.48
CA HIS A 192 14.99 1.52 -2.57
C HIS A 192 14.39 2.67 -1.75
N ALA A 193 15.18 3.62 -1.28
CA ALA A 193 14.68 4.83 -0.63
C ALA A 193 13.85 5.70 -1.59
N ILE A 194 14.27 5.80 -2.86
CA ILE A 194 13.48 6.48 -3.90
C ILE A 194 12.14 5.75 -4.10
N TRP A 195 12.15 4.42 -4.15
CA TRP A 195 10.92 3.62 -4.18
C TRP A 195 10.00 3.96 -3.01
N HIS A 196 10.51 4.08 -1.79
CA HIS A 196 9.76 4.49 -0.60
C HIS A 196 9.08 5.85 -0.76
N VAL A 197 9.77 6.84 -1.34
CA VAL A 197 9.19 8.16 -1.61
C VAL A 197 8.03 8.05 -2.60
N PHE A 198 8.17 7.26 -3.66
CA PHE A 198 7.07 7.02 -4.61
C PHE A 198 5.89 6.30 -3.96
N VAL A 199 6.15 5.33 -3.07
CA VAL A 199 5.09 4.66 -2.30
C VAL A 199 4.36 5.65 -1.40
N ALA A 200 5.09 6.52 -0.72
CA ALA A 200 4.50 7.57 0.13
C ALA A 200 3.66 8.56 -0.69
N ALA A 201 4.15 8.98 -1.86
CA ALA A 201 3.41 9.87 -2.76
C ALA A 201 2.13 9.22 -3.29
N GLY A 202 2.20 7.95 -3.73
CA GLY A 202 1.03 7.20 -4.19
C GLY A 202 0.00 7.00 -3.08
N ALA A 203 0.46 6.65 -1.88
CA ALA A 203 -0.38 6.51 -0.70
C ALA A 203 -1.05 7.84 -0.29
N ALA A 204 -0.33 8.96 -0.38
CA ALA A 204 -0.88 10.29 -0.12
C ALA A 204 -1.98 10.65 -1.15
N CYS A 205 -1.76 10.41 -2.44
CA CYS A 205 -2.78 10.61 -3.48
C CYS A 205 -4.06 9.82 -3.15
N HIS A 206 -3.94 8.54 -2.81
CA HIS A 206 -5.09 7.71 -2.48
C HIS A 206 -5.75 8.10 -1.15
N CYS A 207 -4.97 8.51 -0.14
CA CYS A 207 -5.52 8.99 1.12
C CYS A 207 -6.35 10.27 0.93
N VAL A 208 -5.82 11.23 0.15
CA VAL A 208 -6.54 12.46 -0.20
C VAL A 208 -7.79 12.15 -1.04
N MET A 209 -7.67 11.25 -2.03
CA MET A 209 -8.80 10.79 -2.83
C MET A 209 -9.92 10.25 -1.94
N ILE A 210 -9.61 9.31 -1.04
CA ILE A 210 -10.61 8.72 -0.14
C ILE A 210 -11.21 9.79 0.76
N GLY A 211 -10.38 10.66 1.34
CA GLY A 211 -10.83 11.68 2.29
C GLY A 211 -11.70 12.77 1.67
N LEU A 212 -11.37 13.24 0.47
CA LEU A 212 -12.06 14.38 -0.12
C LEU A 212 -13.15 14.00 -1.12
N TYR A 213 -13.04 12.83 -1.79
CA TYR A 213 -13.89 12.50 -2.95
C TYR A 213 -14.63 11.17 -2.82
N VAL A 214 -14.29 10.33 -1.82
CA VAL A 214 -14.98 9.05 -1.58
C VAL A 214 -15.85 9.13 -0.33
N ILE A 215 -15.34 9.63 0.80
CA ILE A 215 -16.11 9.83 2.01
C ILE A 215 -17.01 11.07 1.82
N PRO A 216 -18.35 10.96 1.95
CA PRO A 216 -19.28 12.09 1.82
C PRO A 216 -18.92 13.25 2.76
N SER A 217 -19.27 14.46 2.38
CA SER A 217 -19.30 15.61 3.31
C SER A 217 -20.52 15.49 4.20
N ALA A 218 -20.37 15.91 5.46
CA ALA A 218 -21.47 16.02 6.41
C ALA A 218 -22.50 17.07 5.99
#